data_ed990627e174d4fdf2a390a915d00714
#
_entry.id   ed990627e174d4fdf2a390a915d00714
#
_cell.length_a   1.000
_cell.length_b   1.000
_cell.length_c   1.000
_cell.angle_alpha   90.00
_cell.angle_beta   90.00
_cell.angle_gamma   90.00
#
_symmetry.space_group_name_H-M   'P 1'
#
loop_
_entity.id
_entity.type
_entity.pdbx_description
1 polymer ?
#
loop_
_entity_poly.entity_id
_entity_poly.type
_entity_poly.pdbx_seq_one_letter_code
_entity_poly.pdbx_strand_id
1 'polypeptide(L)'
;KTVNQYGWGTDRRTKKNRTRAGVARMKRKRSESRTEQDVPILVRIKAIKSEHPLWGYRRIWAYMRYREGLVIGKNRVYRLMGENNLLVTKNLRLKAKRYSTRAKPRASVPNQYWGMDMTKIRLSSWGWIYVHCVLDWCTKEIIGYYVSTSSKTLDWLTALEMAVSTRFPDGIHQKKGKPKLITDNGCQPTSQAFIKACSQLGIKQIFTTWNNPKGNADTERVFRTLKEDLVWTNDWNLPFEFQLDFETWINDYNTDFPHQSLSYKTPQQMMQTFINRNQKKEAQKNNESSLILA
;
A
#
# COMPACT_ATOMS: atom_id res chain seq x y z
N LYS A 1 28.28 27.62 46.04
CA LYS A 1 29.32 26.71 45.48
C LYS A 1 29.22 25.39 46.22
N THR A 2 28.51 24.44 45.70
CA THR A 2 28.49 23.04 46.20
C THR A 2 29.21 22.20 45.16
N VAL A 3 30.35 21.70 45.50
CA VAL A 3 31.15 20.77 44.68
C VAL A 3 30.60 19.38 44.90
N ASN A 4 30.19 18.73 43.85
CA ASN A 4 29.72 17.36 43.85
C ASN A 4 30.93 16.41 43.86
N GLN A 5 30.92 15.43 44.75
CA GLN A 5 31.99 14.52 45.14
C GLN A 5 32.41 13.50 44.05
N TYR A 6 31.83 13.53 42.88
CA TYR A 6 32.18 12.66 41.75
C TYR A 6 32.47 13.51 40.50
N GLY A 7 33.76 13.74 40.26
CA GLY A 7 34.31 14.61 39.22
C GLY A 7 33.99 14.23 37.74
N TRP A 8 32.73 14.07 37.38
CA TRP A 8 32.31 13.93 36.00
C TRP A 8 31.54 15.15 35.54
N GLY A 9 32.30 16.16 35.18
CA GLY A 9 31.81 17.33 34.46
C GLY A 9 31.50 16.94 33.02
N THR A 10 30.25 16.59 32.75
CA THR A 10 29.80 16.46 31.37
C THR A 10 29.55 17.84 30.76
N ASP A 11 30.59 18.44 30.17
CA ASP A 11 30.45 19.64 29.38
C ASP A 11 29.75 19.30 28.06
N ARG A 12 28.41 19.34 28.08
CA ARG A 12 27.54 19.17 26.90
C ARG A 12 27.47 20.39 25.99
N ARG A 13 28.24 21.46 26.29
CA ARG A 13 28.16 22.75 25.55
C ARG A 13 29.14 22.87 24.38
N THR A 14 30.17 22.07 24.31
CA THR A 14 31.21 22.24 23.26
C THR A 14 30.88 21.52 21.93
N LYS A 15 29.79 20.72 21.84
CA LYS A 15 29.40 20.08 20.58
C LYS A 15 28.48 20.92 19.69
N LYS A 16 27.99 22.08 20.13
CA LYS A 16 26.97 22.84 19.39
C LYS A 16 27.51 23.99 18.52
N ASN A 17 28.76 24.34 18.62
CA ASN A 17 29.35 25.50 17.92
C ASN A 17 30.45 25.14 16.93
N ARG A 18 30.47 23.96 16.34
CA ARG A 18 31.01 23.81 15.00
C ARG A 18 30.01 24.37 14.02
N THR A 19 29.92 25.69 13.95
CA THR A 19 29.40 26.39 12.78
C THR A 19 30.06 25.75 11.59
N ARG A 20 29.29 25.04 10.80
CA ARG A 20 29.65 24.67 9.45
C ARG A 20 29.81 25.98 8.67
N ALA A 21 30.95 26.61 8.78
CA ALA A 21 31.40 27.52 7.75
C ALA A 21 31.28 26.74 6.45
N GLY A 22 30.36 27.17 5.60
CA GLY A 22 30.02 26.49 4.37
C GLY A 22 31.16 26.52 3.40
N VAL A 23 32.12 25.63 3.57
CA VAL A 23 32.98 25.25 2.46
C VAL A 23 32.02 24.56 1.48
N ALA A 24 31.61 25.29 0.47
CA ALA A 24 30.87 24.76 -0.67
C ALA A 24 31.72 23.60 -1.20
N ARG A 25 31.29 22.36 -0.84
CA ARG A 25 31.99 21.15 -1.25
C ARG A 25 31.88 21.10 -2.76
N MET A 26 32.93 21.53 -3.46
CA MET A 26 32.98 21.48 -4.91
C MET A 26 32.57 20.10 -5.35
N LYS A 27 31.44 20.01 -6.06
CA LYS A 27 30.96 18.76 -6.60
C LYS A 27 32.03 18.27 -7.57
N ARG A 28 32.78 17.22 -7.19
CA ARG A 28 33.73 16.59 -8.09
C ARG A 28 33.03 16.26 -9.41
N LYS A 29 33.56 16.75 -10.54
CA LYS A 29 33.12 16.34 -11.86
C LYS A 29 33.20 14.81 -11.94
N ARG A 30 32.14 14.18 -12.42
CA ARG A 30 32.16 12.74 -12.65
C ARG A 30 33.02 12.41 -13.85
N SER A 31 33.61 11.21 -13.84
CA SER A 31 34.28 10.68 -15.01
C SER A 31 33.24 10.46 -16.14
N GLU A 32 33.66 10.67 -17.38
CA GLU A 32 32.83 10.47 -18.59
C GLU A 32 32.21 9.07 -18.61
N SER A 33 33.01 8.04 -18.33
CA SER A 33 32.55 6.65 -18.22
C SER A 33 31.37 6.46 -17.26
N ARG A 34 31.31 7.17 -16.12
CA ARG A 34 30.17 7.10 -15.20
C ARG A 34 28.94 7.82 -15.73
N THR A 35 29.14 8.86 -16.52
CA THR A 35 28.05 9.59 -17.15
C THR A 35 27.43 8.76 -18.27
N GLU A 36 28.24 8.10 -19.08
CA GLU A 36 27.77 7.16 -20.11
C GLU A 36 26.98 6.01 -19.52
N GLN A 37 27.42 5.41 -18.41
CA GLN A 37 26.68 4.38 -17.67
C GLN A 37 25.36 4.86 -17.06
N ASP A 38 25.19 6.17 -16.86
CA ASP A 38 23.95 6.74 -16.35
C ASP A 38 22.88 6.91 -17.43
N VAL A 39 23.28 7.01 -18.72
CA VAL A 39 22.35 7.24 -19.85
C VAL A 39 21.28 6.15 -19.96
N PRO A 40 21.60 4.85 -20.08
CA PRO A 40 20.57 3.82 -20.21
C PRO A 40 19.62 3.76 -19.00
N ILE A 41 20.16 4.02 -17.81
CA ILE A 41 19.37 4.06 -16.58
C ILE A 41 18.39 5.25 -16.62
N LEU A 42 18.84 6.40 -17.07
CA LEU A 42 17.99 7.59 -17.19
C LEU A 42 16.87 7.39 -18.23
N VAL A 43 17.18 6.77 -19.36
CA VAL A 43 16.19 6.41 -20.39
C VAL A 43 15.11 5.52 -19.78
N ARG A 44 15.50 4.49 -19.02
CA ARG A 44 14.54 3.60 -18.37
C ARG A 44 13.72 4.32 -17.30
N ILE A 45 14.33 5.18 -16.48
CA ILE A 45 13.62 6.03 -15.51
C ILE A 45 12.55 6.88 -16.20
N LYS A 46 12.89 7.50 -17.35
CA LYS A 46 11.94 8.32 -18.11
C LYS A 46 10.79 7.49 -18.67
N ALA A 47 11.05 6.28 -19.19
CA ALA A 47 10.02 5.38 -19.67
C ALA A 47 9.04 5.00 -18.53
N ILE A 48 9.54 4.58 -17.36
CA ILE A 48 8.67 4.28 -16.21
C ILE A 48 7.90 5.53 -15.75
N LYS A 49 8.50 6.71 -15.84
CA LYS A 49 7.83 7.97 -15.49
C LYS A 49 6.75 8.38 -16.49
N SER A 50 6.84 8.00 -17.76
CA SER A 50 5.77 8.23 -18.72
C SER A 50 4.55 7.35 -18.45
N GLU A 51 4.75 6.12 -18.01
CA GLU A 51 3.68 5.20 -17.61
C GLU A 51 3.09 5.56 -16.25
N HIS A 52 3.96 6.00 -15.31
CA HIS A 52 3.61 6.28 -13.92
C HIS A 52 4.11 7.68 -13.47
N PRO A 53 3.48 8.77 -13.90
CA PRO A 53 3.97 10.13 -13.68
C PRO A 53 4.22 10.50 -12.22
N LEU A 54 3.42 9.96 -11.29
CA LEU A 54 3.47 10.28 -9.87
C LEU A 54 4.30 9.31 -9.02
N TRP A 55 4.98 8.35 -9.65
CA TRP A 55 5.89 7.47 -8.91
C TRP A 55 7.15 8.21 -8.44
N GLY A 56 7.41 8.11 -7.12
CA GLY A 56 8.63 8.64 -6.53
C GLY A 56 9.83 7.71 -6.73
N TYR A 57 11.05 8.22 -6.55
CA TYR A 57 12.30 7.51 -6.79
C TYR A 57 12.41 6.14 -6.10
N ARG A 58 11.79 5.96 -4.92
CA ARG A 58 11.85 4.67 -4.19
C ARG A 58 11.08 3.58 -4.91
N ARG A 59 9.94 3.92 -5.50
CA ARG A 59 9.10 2.99 -6.25
C ARG A 59 9.75 2.65 -7.59
N ILE A 60 10.24 3.65 -8.32
CA ILE A 60 10.98 3.46 -9.58
C ILE A 60 12.22 2.58 -9.34
N TRP A 61 13.03 2.87 -8.30
CA TRP A 61 14.16 2.03 -7.94
C TRP A 61 13.75 0.61 -7.64
N ALA A 62 12.68 0.42 -6.88
CA ALA A 62 12.21 -0.92 -6.51
C ALA A 62 11.69 -1.70 -7.72
N TYR A 63 10.97 -1.04 -8.62
CA TYR A 63 10.51 -1.61 -9.87
C TYR A 63 11.68 -2.10 -10.73
N MET A 64 12.64 -1.22 -11.02
CA MET A 64 13.83 -1.56 -11.79
C MET A 64 14.62 -2.71 -11.15
N ARG A 65 14.75 -2.75 -9.81
CA ARG A 65 15.54 -3.77 -9.13
C ARG A 65 14.84 -5.11 -8.99
N TYR A 66 13.56 -5.11 -8.60
CA TYR A 66 12.87 -6.34 -8.23
C TYR A 66 11.97 -6.91 -9.33
N ARG A 67 11.58 -6.06 -10.31
CA ARG A 67 10.79 -6.52 -11.47
C ARG A 67 11.66 -6.69 -12.71
N GLU A 68 12.57 -5.78 -12.98
CA GLU A 68 13.45 -5.81 -14.15
C GLU A 68 14.82 -6.43 -13.85
N GLY A 69 15.13 -6.78 -12.60
CA GLY A 69 16.40 -7.40 -12.20
C GLY A 69 17.63 -6.48 -12.29
N LEU A 70 17.45 -5.17 -12.50
CA LEU A 70 18.57 -4.25 -12.66
C LEU A 70 19.29 -4.01 -11.33
N VAL A 71 20.59 -4.29 -11.29
CA VAL A 71 21.43 -4.07 -10.11
C VAL A 71 21.81 -2.58 -10.01
N ILE A 72 20.95 -1.79 -9.39
CA ILE A 72 21.13 -0.35 -9.24
C ILE A 72 20.92 0.10 -7.80
N GLY A 73 21.76 1.04 -7.34
CA GLY A 73 21.62 1.65 -6.02
C GLY A 73 20.53 2.74 -5.97
N LYS A 74 19.73 2.73 -4.90
CA LYS A 74 18.64 3.68 -4.69
C LYS A 74 19.07 5.15 -4.77
N ASN A 75 20.26 5.48 -4.25
CA ASN A 75 20.80 6.84 -4.28
C ASN A 75 21.17 7.29 -5.70
N ARG A 76 21.53 6.35 -6.58
CA ARG A 76 21.82 6.63 -8.00
C ARG A 76 20.53 7.06 -8.71
N VAL A 77 19.42 6.32 -8.50
CA VAL A 77 18.11 6.67 -9.06
C VAL A 77 17.64 8.03 -8.53
N TYR A 78 17.73 8.26 -7.20
CA TYR A 78 17.36 9.55 -6.61
C TYR A 78 18.11 10.72 -7.24
N ARG A 79 19.42 10.57 -7.43
CA ARG A 79 20.25 11.59 -8.04
C ARG A 79 19.88 11.86 -9.49
N LEU A 80 19.75 10.81 -10.32
CA LEU A 80 19.40 10.94 -11.73
C LEU A 80 18.03 11.63 -11.90
N MET A 81 17.06 11.26 -11.07
CA MET A 81 15.76 11.92 -11.07
C MET A 81 15.86 13.40 -10.62
N GLY A 82 16.71 13.71 -9.65
CA GLY A 82 16.92 15.10 -9.19
C GLY A 82 17.60 15.97 -10.25
N GLU A 83 18.64 15.45 -10.90
CA GLU A 83 19.37 16.15 -11.95
C GLU A 83 18.52 16.44 -13.21
N ASN A 84 17.46 15.64 -13.44
CA ASN A 84 16.58 15.75 -14.60
C ASN A 84 15.15 16.25 -14.26
N ASN A 85 14.94 16.83 -13.08
CA ASN A 85 13.65 17.37 -12.64
C ASN A 85 12.48 16.35 -12.65
N LEU A 86 12.79 15.07 -12.43
CA LEU A 86 11.82 13.97 -12.42
C LEU A 86 11.32 13.62 -11.02
N LEU A 87 11.80 14.32 -9.96
CA LEU A 87 11.33 14.09 -8.59
C LEU A 87 9.91 14.63 -8.42
N VAL A 88 9.06 13.83 -7.79
CA VAL A 88 7.71 14.26 -7.43
C VAL A 88 7.81 15.31 -6.31
N THR A 89 7.31 16.51 -6.58
CA THR A 89 7.22 17.59 -5.59
C THR A 89 6.19 17.22 -4.52
N LYS A 90 6.62 17.22 -3.26
CA LYS A 90 5.69 17.03 -2.16
C LYS A 90 4.83 18.28 -1.99
N ASN A 91 3.54 18.15 -2.10
CA ASN A 91 2.63 19.21 -1.71
C ASN A 91 2.72 19.37 -0.18
N LEU A 92 3.46 20.37 0.29
CA LEU A 92 3.65 20.68 1.71
C LEU A 92 2.43 21.45 2.25
N ARG A 93 1.24 20.87 2.17
CA ARG A 93 0.09 21.41 2.90
C ARG A 93 0.37 21.31 4.40
N LEU A 94 0.14 22.40 5.12
CA LEU A 94 0.17 22.41 6.58
C LEU A 94 -0.72 21.28 7.10
N LYS A 95 -0.12 20.33 7.78
CA LYS A 95 -0.84 19.21 8.41
C LYS A 95 -1.10 19.59 9.86
N ALA A 96 -2.35 19.63 10.26
CA ALA A 96 -2.70 19.72 11.67
C ALA A 96 -2.04 18.58 12.46
N LYS A 97 -1.54 18.89 13.67
CA LYS A 97 -1.03 17.85 14.58
C LYS A 97 -2.19 16.91 14.94
N ARG A 98 -2.07 15.64 14.54
CA ARG A 98 -3.05 14.61 14.86
C ARG A 98 -2.55 13.80 16.04
N TYR A 99 -3.28 13.84 17.13
CA TYR A 99 -3.04 12.96 18.27
C TYR A 99 -3.81 11.66 18.04
N SER A 100 -3.11 10.54 17.97
CA SER A 100 -3.74 9.22 17.84
C SER A 100 -3.77 8.55 19.20
N THR A 101 -4.96 8.30 19.71
CA THR A 101 -5.18 7.69 21.03
C THR A 101 -5.23 6.17 21.03
N ARG A 102 -5.39 5.53 19.87
CA ARG A 102 -5.49 4.07 19.76
C ARG A 102 -4.58 3.51 18.66
N ALA A 103 -3.94 2.38 18.97
CA ALA A 103 -3.13 1.65 18.01
C ALA A 103 -4.03 1.00 16.95
N LYS A 104 -3.61 1.08 15.68
CA LYS A 104 -4.27 0.39 14.57
C LYS A 104 -4.04 -1.12 14.71
N PRO A 105 -5.06 -1.97 14.46
CA PRO A 105 -4.85 -3.41 14.33
C PRO A 105 -3.81 -3.71 13.25
N ARG A 106 -2.92 -4.64 13.52
CA ARG A 106 -1.92 -5.10 12.54
C ARG A 106 -2.26 -6.52 12.11
N ALA A 107 -2.45 -6.71 10.82
CA ALA A 107 -2.60 -8.03 10.25
C ALA A 107 -1.23 -8.73 10.19
N SER A 108 -1.12 -9.92 10.77
CA SER A 108 0.10 -10.74 10.75
C SER A 108 0.02 -11.89 9.74
N VAL A 109 -1.19 -12.27 9.36
CA VAL A 109 -1.47 -13.32 8.38
C VAL A 109 -2.54 -12.87 7.39
N PRO A 110 -2.57 -13.41 6.16
CA PRO A 110 -3.62 -13.14 5.20
C PRO A 110 -5.00 -13.50 5.75
N ASN A 111 -6.01 -12.78 5.31
CA ASN A 111 -7.41 -12.97 5.71
C ASN A 111 -7.70 -12.77 7.22
N GLN A 112 -6.80 -12.11 7.96
CA GLN A 112 -7.04 -11.77 9.36
C GLN A 112 -7.89 -10.50 9.52
N TYR A 113 -7.56 -9.46 8.76
CA TYR A 113 -8.27 -8.19 8.70
C TYR A 113 -8.46 -7.77 7.26
N TRP A 114 -9.69 -7.51 6.89
CA TRP A 114 -10.07 -6.88 5.64
C TRP A 114 -10.52 -5.45 5.90
N GLY A 115 -10.07 -4.51 5.11
CA GLY A 115 -10.60 -3.16 5.12
C GLY A 115 -11.51 -2.97 3.94
N MET A 116 -12.69 -2.40 4.17
CA MET A 116 -13.62 -2.06 3.11
C MET A 116 -13.97 -0.59 3.19
N ASP A 117 -14.04 0.05 2.04
CA ASP A 117 -14.35 1.46 1.91
C ASP A 117 -14.76 1.78 0.48
N MET A 118 -15.24 2.99 0.23
CA MET A 118 -15.61 3.44 -1.10
C MET A 118 -15.00 4.81 -1.42
N THR A 119 -14.79 5.06 -2.70
CA THR A 119 -14.48 6.39 -3.20
C THR A 119 -15.38 6.75 -4.36
N LYS A 120 -15.65 8.05 -4.53
CA LYS A 120 -16.36 8.57 -5.68
C LYS A 120 -15.39 9.21 -6.67
N ILE A 121 -15.68 9.03 -7.94
CA ILE A 121 -14.92 9.54 -9.07
C ILE A 121 -15.91 10.26 -9.99
N ARG A 122 -15.52 11.41 -10.49
CA ARG A 122 -16.35 12.16 -11.45
C ARG A 122 -15.85 11.88 -12.86
N LEU A 123 -16.74 11.39 -13.70
CA LEU A 123 -16.53 11.28 -15.14
C LEU A 123 -17.04 12.55 -15.81
N SER A 124 -16.34 13.01 -16.85
CA SER A 124 -16.61 14.30 -17.49
C SER A 124 -18.01 14.40 -18.06
N SER A 125 -18.49 13.37 -18.76
CA SER A 125 -19.79 13.37 -19.45
C SER A 125 -20.91 12.67 -18.68
N TRP A 126 -20.58 11.79 -17.71
CA TRP A 126 -21.56 10.95 -17.00
C TRP A 126 -21.96 11.49 -15.63
N GLY A 127 -21.02 12.08 -14.90
CA GLY A 127 -21.21 12.48 -13.51
C GLY A 127 -20.44 11.58 -12.51
N TRP A 128 -21.07 11.25 -11.38
CA TRP A 128 -20.41 10.51 -10.33
C TRP A 128 -20.57 8.99 -10.49
N ILE A 129 -19.45 8.27 -10.35
CA ILE A 129 -19.40 6.83 -10.13
C ILE A 129 -18.78 6.53 -8.76
N TYR A 130 -19.07 5.36 -8.25
CA TYR A 130 -18.65 4.90 -6.93
C TYR A 130 -17.85 3.61 -7.06
N VAL A 131 -16.68 3.59 -6.47
CA VAL A 131 -15.77 2.43 -6.47
C VAL A 131 -15.69 1.91 -5.05
N HIS A 132 -16.16 0.69 -4.85
CA HIS A 132 -16.10 -0.04 -3.59
C HIS A 132 -14.94 -1.03 -3.66
N CYS A 133 -14.08 -1.08 -2.63
CA CYS A 133 -12.94 -2.01 -2.59
C CYS A 133 -12.85 -2.72 -1.26
N VAL A 134 -12.48 -3.99 -1.31
CA VAL A 134 -12.09 -4.81 -0.16
C VAL A 134 -10.60 -5.12 -0.25
N LEU A 135 -9.85 -4.75 0.76
CA LEU A 135 -8.40 -4.89 0.85
C LEU A 135 -8.01 -5.86 1.96
N ASP A 136 -7.19 -6.85 1.65
CA ASP A 136 -6.49 -7.62 2.69
C ASP A 136 -5.36 -6.79 3.30
N TRP A 137 -5.43 -6.54 4.60
CA TRP A 137 -4.45 -5.68 5.27
C TRP A 137 -3.07 -6.32 5.43
N CYS A 138 -2.96 -7.64 5.36
CA CYS A 138 -1.68 -8.32 5.43
C CYS A 138 -0.93 -8.26 4.11
N THR A 139 -1.59 -8.69 3.03
CA THR A 139 -1.00 -8.76 1.69
C THR A 139 -1.08 -7.46 0.91
N LYS A 140 -1.93 -6.52 1.34
CA LYS A 140 -2.30 -5.30 0.59
C LYS A 140 -2.96 -5.57 -0.76
N GLU A 141 -3.49 -6.75 -0.95
CA GLU A 141 -4.18 -7.17 -2.16
C GLU A 141 -5.62 -6.66 -2.18
N ILE A 142 -6.05 -6.10 -3.28
CA ILE A 142 -7.46 -5.81 -3.55
C ILE A 142 -8.10 -7.14 -3.93
N ILE A 143 -8.96 -7.65 -3.06
CA ILE A 143 -9.55 -8.99 -3.17
C ILE A 143 -11.00 -8.97 -3.62
N GLY A 144 -11.63 -7.82 -3.57
CA GLY A 144 -12.99 -7.61 -4.07
C GLY A 144 -13.21 -6.16 -4.38
N TYR A 145 -14.02 -5.89 -5.39
CA TYR A 145 -14.37 -4.54 -5.80
C TYR A 145 -15.72 -4.53 -6.53
N TYR A 146 -16.30 -3.35 -6.61
CA TYR A 146 -17.47 -3.11 -7.43
C TYR A 146 -17.53 -1.65 -7.86
N VAL A 147 -17.83 -1.41 -9.14
CA VAL A 147 -18.03 -0.08 -9.71
C VAL A 147 -19.51 0.10 -9.98
N SER A 148 -20.09 1.19 -9.47
CA SER A 148 -21.52 1.46 -9.61
C SER A 148 -21.77 2.95 -9.86
N THR A 149 -22.91 3.27 -10.45
CA THR A 149 -23.43 4.64 -10.57
C THR A 149 -24.14 5.13 -9.31
N SER A 150 -24.25 4.26 -8.31
CA SER A 150 -24.82 4.56 -6.98
C SER A 150 -23.96 3.98 -5.87
N SER A 151 -24.18 4.40 -4.61
CA SER A 151 -23.58 3.76 -3.45
C SER A 151 -24.67 3.30 -2.50
N LYS A 152 -25.22 2.14 -2.79
CA LYS A 152 -26.25 1.46 -1.99
C LYS A 152 -25.63 0.30 -1.21
N THR A 153 -26.34 -0.22 -0.23
CA THR A 153 -25.91 -1.40 0.54
C THR A 153 -25.63 -2.60 -0.36
N LEU A 154 -26.38 -2.77 -1.43
CA LEU A 154 -26.18 -3.87 -2.39
C LEU A 154 -24.81 -3.76 -3.08
N ASP A 155 -24.38 -2.55 -3.45
CA ASP A 155 -23.09 -2.32 -4.11
C ASP A 155 -21.91 -2.73 -3.19
N TRP A 156 -22.04 -2.44 -1.88
CA TRP A 156 -21.11 -2.90 -0.85
C TRP A 156 -21.12 -4.40 -0.69
N LEU A 157 -22.30 -5.02 -0.68
CA LEU A 157 -22.44 -6.47 -0.59
C LEU A 157 -21.83 -7.18 -1.80
N THR A 158 -22.00 -6.66 -3.00
CA THR A 158 -21.40 -7.22 -4.23
C THR A 158 -19.86 -7.21 -4.15
N ALA A 159 -19.26 -6.12 -3.69
CA ALA A 159 -17.80 -6.08 -3.49
C ALA A 159 -17.33 -7.05 -2.40
N LEU A 160 -18.11 -7.21 -1.32
CA LEU A 160 -17.79 -8.16 -0.25
C LEU A 160 -17.95 -9.61 -0.73
N GLU A 161 -18.98 -9.92 -1.50
CA GLU A 161 -19.23 -11.24 -2.10
C GLU A 161 -18.08 -11.64 -3.02
N MET A 162 -17.62 -10.74 -3.88
CA MET A 162 -16.44 -10.96 -4.72
C MET A 162 -15.20 -11.28 -3.85
N ALA A 163 -14.97 -10.55 -2.76
CA ALA A 163 -13.84 -10.80 -1.86
C ALA A 163 -13.93 -12.17 -1.20
N VAL A 164 -15.12 -12.57 -0.78
CA VAL A 164 -15.37 -13.89 -0.17
C VAL A 164 -15.14 -15.00 -1.20
N SER A 165 -15.68 -14.88 -2.40
CA SER A 165 -15.53 -15.87 -3.48
C SER A 165 -14.07 -16.00 -3.92
N THR A 166 -13.34 -14.88 -4.01
CA THR A 166 -11.90 -14.87 -4.35
C THR A 166 -11.05 -15.60 -3.30
N ARG A 167 -11.36 -15.42 -2.01
CA ARG A 167 -10.53 -15.99 -0.93
C ARG A 167 -11.00 -17.34 -0.43
N PHE A 168 -12.25 -17.67 -0.61
CA PHE A 168 -12.87 -18.88 -0.12
C PHE A 168 -13.74 -19.54 -1.20
N PRO A 169 -13.13 -20.00 -2.33
CA PRO A 169 -13.89 -20.62 -3.43
C PRO A 169 -14.68 -21.85 -2.98
N ASP A 170 -14.17 -22.59 -1.99
CA ASP A 170 -14.85 -23.75 -1.40
C ASP A 170 -15.89 -23.37 -0.33
N GLY A 171 -16.12 -22.08 -0.12
CA GLY A 171 -17.03 -21.54 0.89
C GLY A 171 -16.36 -21.13 2.19
N ILE A 172 -16.73 -19.95 2.69
CA ILE A 172 -16.18 -19.36 3.91
C ILE A 172 -16.55 -20.13 5.18
N HIS A 173 -17.67 -20.86 5.16
CA HIS A 173 -18.17 -21.58 6.34
C HIS A 173 -17.25 -22.73 6.77
N GLN A 174 -16.51 -23.33 5.85
CA GLN A 174 -15.58 -24.43 6.12
C GLN A 174 -14.29 -23.99 6.79
N LYS A 175 -13.98 -22.68 6.84
CA LYS A 175 -12.75 -22.15 7.42
C LYS A 175 -12.90 -21.84 8.91
N LYS A 176 -11.94 -22.30 9.73
CA LYS A 176 -11.91 -22.04 11.18
C LYS A 176 -11.61 -20.58 11.52
N GLY A 177 -10.77 -19.90 10.72
CA GLY A 177 -10.39 -18.48 10.91
C GLY A 177 -11.07 -17.61 9.86
N LYS A 178 -12.11 -16.85 10.25
CA LYS A 178 -12.81 -15.91 9.38
C LYS A 178 -12.25 -14.51 9.50
N PRO A 179 -12.24 -13.69 8.43
CA PRO A 179 -11.73 -12.35 8.48
C PRO A 179 -12.56 -11.45 9.40
N LYS A 180 -11.89 -10.42 9.93
CA LYS A 180 -12.56 -9.30 10.57
C LYS A 180 -12.64 -8.16 9.57
N LEU A 181 -13.85 -7.69 9.28
CA LEU A 181 -14.08 -6.63 8.32
C LEU A 181 -14.07 -5.27 9.01
N ILE A 182 -13.18 -4.39 8.58
CA ILE A 182 -13.08 -3.02 9.09
C ILE A 182 -13.74 -2.09 8.10
N THR A 183 -14.74 -1.34 8.58
CA THR A 183 -15.49 -0.35 7.81
C THR A 183 -15.55 0.98 8.57
N ASP A 184 -15.91 2.04 7.89
CA ASP A 184 -16.35 3.27 8.55
C ASP A 184 -17.76 3.12 9.15
N ASN A 185 -18.29 4.21 9.72
CA ASN A 185 -19.65 4.29 10.25
C ASN A 185 -20.64 4.87 9.22
N GLY A 186 -20.41 4.68 7.93
CA GLY A 186 -21.32 5.11 6.88
C GLY A 186 -22.67 4.40 6.95
N CYS A 187 -23.68 4.95 6.27
CA CYS A 187 -25.04 4.39 6.30
C CYS A 187 -25.15 3.01 5.65
N GLN A 188 -24.27 2.70 4.67
CA GLN A 188 -24.28 1.41 4.00
C GLN A 188 -23.73 0.27 4.88
N PRO A 189 -22.49 0.38 5.46
CA PRO A 189 -21.96 -0.68 6.33
C PRO A 189 -22.72 -0.80 7.67
N THR A 190 -23.46 0.22 8.11
CA THR A 190 -24.30 0.17 9.32
C THR A 190 -25.74 -0.29 9.04
N SER A 191 -26.08 -0.55 7.77
CA SER A 191 -27.43 -1.03 7.42
C SER A 191 -27.68 -2.45 7.96
N GLN A 192 -28.92 -2.73 8.33
CA GLN A 192 -29.30 -4.05 8.82
C GLN A 192 -29.00 -5.18 7.82
N ALA A 193 -29.19 -4.93 6.53
CA ALA A 193 -28.89 -5.89 5.48
C ALA A 193 -27.42 -6.25 5.44
N PHE A 194 -26.51 -5.26 5.52
CA PHE A 194 -25.07 -5.49 5.52
C PHE A 194 -24.60 -6.22 6.79
N ILE A 195 -25.08 -5.80 7.95
CA ILE A 195 -24.75 -6.43 9.25
C ILE A 195 -25.24 -7.90 9.25
N LYS A 196 -26.47 -8.15 8.75
CA LYS A 196 -27.01 -9.52 8.63
C LYS A 196 -26.18 -10.40 7.71
N ALA A 197 -25.77 -9.88 6.54
CA ALA A 197 -24.91 -10.61 5.61
C ALA A 197 -23.54 -10.95 6.24
N CYS A 198 -22.87 -9.98 6.89
CA CYS A 198 -21.64 -10.25 7.63
C CYS A 198 -21.82 -11.33 8.70
N SER A 199 -22.91 -11.27 9.46
CA SER A 199 -23.24 -12.27 10.48
C SER A 199 -23.46 -13.66 9.88
N GLN A 200 -24.20 -13.76 8.79
CA GLN A 200 -24.44 -15.03 8.08
C GLN A 200 -23.14 -15.65 7.56
N LEU A 201 -22.22 -14.84 7.03
CA LEU A 201 -20.88 -15.28 6.61
C LEU A 201 -19.95 -15.57 7.80
N GLY A 202 -20.35 -15.21 9.03
CA GLY A 202 -19.54 -15.30 10.23
C GLY A 202 -18.35 -14.32 10.25
N ILE A 203 -18.43 -13.28 9.44
CA ILE A 203 -17.43 -12.18 9.39
C ILE A 203 -17.73 -11.21 10.53
N LYS A 204 -16.75 -11.01 11.42
CA LYS A 204 -16.87 -10.01 12.48
C LYS A 204 -16.62 -8.62 11.93
N GLN A 205 -17.66 -7.78 11.88
CA GLN A 205 -17.54 -6.39 11.50
C GLN A 205 -16.95 -5.56 12.66
N ILE A 206 -16.03 -4.66 12.34
CA ILE A 206 -15.37 -3.73 13.27
C ILE A 206 -15.49 -2.33 12.66
N PHE A 207 -16.21 -1.46 13.35
CA PHE A 207 -16.33 -0.06 12.93
C PHE A 207 -15.12 0.75 13.40
N THR A 208 -14.64 1.64 12.54
CA THR A 208 -13.64 2.62 12.94
C THR A 208 -14.28 3.61 13.91
N THR A 209 -13.57 3.97 14.97
CA THR A 209 -14.08 4.96 15.91
C THR A 209 -14.10 6.36 15.29
N TRP A 210 -15.10 7.17 15.64
CA TRP A 210 -15.17 8.59 15.29
C TRP A 210 -13.83 9.27 15.65
N ASN A 211 -13.36 10.15 14.78
CA ASN A 211 -12.07 10.85 14.93
C ASN A 211 -10.80 9.96 14.94
N ASN A 212 -10.86 8.71 14.48
CA ASN A 212 -9.67 7.87 14.29
C ASN A 212 -9.30 7.73 12.80
N PRO A 213 -8.63 8.71 12.20
CA PRO A 213 -8.25 8.67 10.77
C PRO A 213 -7.24 7.57 10.44
N LYS A 214 -6.72 6.86 11.43
CA LYS A 214 -5.84 5.71 11.23
C LYS A 214 -6.60 4.39 11.15
N GLY A 215 -7.88 4.38 11.47
CA GLY A 215 -8.69 3.17 11.54
C GLY A 215 -8.75 2.40 10.24
N ASN A 216 -8.84 3.08 9.10
CA ASN A 216 -8.90 2.48 7.76
C ASN A 216 -7.78 2.99 6.81
N ALA A 217 -6.67 3.46 7.37
CA ALA A 217 -5.59 4.10 6.63
C ALA A 217 -4.98 3.26 5.49
N ASP A 218 -5.06 1.93 5.55
CA ASP A 218 -4.56 1.07 4.46
C ASP A 218 -5.47 1.14 3.25
N THR A 219 -6.79 1.09 3.45
CA THR A 219 -7.79 1.22 2.37
C THR A 219 -7.81 2.64 1.79
N GLU A 220 -7.75 3.68 2.65
CA GLU A 220 -7.58 5.07 2.20
C GLU A 220 -6.32 5.24 1.33
N ARG A 221 -5.24 4.53 1.67
CA ARG A 221 -4.00 4.57 0.89
C ARG A 221 -4.15 3.95 -0.50
N VAL A 222 -4.92 2.89 -0.63
CA VAL A 222 -5.24 2.27 -1.93
C VAL A 222 -6.00 3.25 -2.81
N PHE A 223 -7.04 3.90 -2.29
CA PHE A 223 -7.78 4.91 -3.07
C PHE A 223 -6.93 6.10 -3.47
N ARG A 224 -5.99 6.50 -2.61
CA ARG A 224 -5.04 7.52 -3.00
C ARG A 224 -4.15 7.06 -4.15
N THR A 225 -3.66 5.82 -4.11
CA THR A 225 -2.85 5.23 -5.19
C THR A 225 -3.66 5.11 -6.47
N LEU A 226 -4.92 4.66 -6.40
CA LEU A 226 -5.85 4.63 -7.52
C LEU A 226 -6.00 6.03 -8.17
N LYS A 227 -6.19 7.06 -7.35
CA LYS A 227 -6.34 8.43 -7.86
C LYS A 227 -5.04 8.95 -8.48
N GLU A 228 -3.89 8.66 -7.86
CA GLU A 228 -2.58 9.09 -8.36
C GLU A 228 -2.17 8.36 -9.65
N ASP A 229 -2.47 7.08 -9.77
CA ASP A 229 -1.97 6.24 -10.88
C ASP A 229 -2.97 6.15 -12.04
N LEU A 230 -4.28 6.24 -11.78
CA LEU A 230 -5.31 6.06 -12.80
C LEU A 230 -6.19 7.31 -12.98
N VAL A 231 -6.81 7.82 -11.90
CA VAL A 231 -7.88 8.82 -12.03
C VAL A 231 -7.38 10.19 -12.46
N TRP A 232 -6.21 10.62 -11.99
CA TRP A 232 -5.66 11.95 -12.33
C TRP A 232 -4.85 12.00 -13.62
N THR A 233 -4.68 10.85 -14.24
CA THR A 233 -3.92 10.72 -15.51
C THR A 233 -4.79 10.42 -16.71
N ASN A 234 -6.06 10.13 -16.49
CA ASN A 234 -7.00 9.75 -17.54
C ASN A 234 -8.36 10.44 -17.37
N ASP A 235 -9.11 10.51 -18.45
CA ASP A 235 -10.50 10.95 -18.51
C ASP A 235 -11.36 9.90 -19.21
N TRP A 236 -12.61 9.74 -18.76
CA TRP A 236 -13.58 8.80 -19.32
C TRP A 236 -14.93 9.50 -19.53
N ASN A 237 -15.60 9.13 -20.60
CA ASN A 237 -16.94 9.60 -20.87
C ASN A 237 -18.01 8.68 -20.27
N LEU A 238 -17.77 7.38 -20.27
CA LEU A 238 -18.72 6.36 -19.83
C LEU A 238 -18.19 5.53 -18.64
N PRO A 239 -19.05 5.08 -17.73
CA PRO A 239 -18.66 4.20 -16.62
C PRO A 239 -17.96 2.91 -17.05
N PHE A 240 -18.34 2.36 -18.20
CA PHE A 240 -17.76 1.13 -18.74
C PHE A 240 -16.29 1.32 -19.14
N GLU A 241 -15.94 2.45 -19.76
CA GLU A 241 -14.55 2.78 -20.11
C GLU A 241 -13.67 2.81 -18.86
N PHE A 242 -14.15 3.51 -17.82
CA PHE A 242 -13.46 3.53 -16.53
C PHE A 242 -13.32 2.13 -15.94
N GLN A 243 -14.34 1.29 -16.00
CA GLN A 243 -14.32 -0.05 -15.43
C GLN A 243 -13.25 -0.93 -16.06
N LEU A 244 -13.07 -0.91 -17.38
CA LEU A 244 -12.04 -1.68 -18.07
C LEU A 244 -10.63 -1.27 -17.62
N ASP A 245 -10.36 0.04 -17.58
CA ASP A 245 -9.06 0.55 -17.13
C ASP A 245 -8.84 0.27 -15.64
N PHE A 246 -9.89 0.34 -14.83
CA PHE A 246 -9.83 0.03 -13.41
C PHE A 246 -9.52 -1.44 -13.14
N GLU A 247 -10.11 -2.36 -13.88
CA GLU A 247 -9.83 -3.80 -13.79
C GLU A 247 -8.39 -4.11 -14.18
N THR A 248 -7.90 -3.49 -15.26
CA THR A 248 -6.48 -3.57 -15.64
C THR A 248 -5.58 -3.03 -14.55
N TRP A 249 -5.90 -1.86 -14.00
CA TRP A 249 -5.14 -1.25 -12.91
C TRP A 249 -5.14 -2.13 -11.64
N ILE A 250 -6.24 -2.78 -11.27
CA ILE A 250 -6.28 -3.72 -10.13
C ILE A 250 -5.33 -4.89 -10.36
N ASN A 251 -5.34 -5.46 -11.57
CA ASN A 251 -4.41 -6.54 -11.91
C ASN A 251 -2.97 -6.09 -11.72
N ASP A 252 -2.58 -4.95 -12.30
CA ASP A 252 -1.22 -4.40 -12.19
C ASP A 252 -0.87 -4.03 -10.73
N TYR A 253 -1.82 -3.48 -9.99
CA TYR A 253 -1.65 -3.19 -8.57
C TYR A 253 -1.36 -4.47 -7.77
N ASN A 254 -2.04 -5.57 -8.04
CA ASN A 254 -1.87 -6.82 -7.33
C ASN A 254 -0.60 -7.58 -7.77
N THR A 255 -0.23 -7.51 -9.05
CA THR A 255 0.85 -8.33 -9.64
C THR A 255 2.18 -7.61 -9.79
N ASP A 256 2.16 -6.29 -10.06
CA ASP A 256 3.35 -5.53 -10.45
C ASP A 256 3.75 -4.41 -9.52
N PHE A 257 2.80 -3.87 -8.76
CA PHE A 257 3.04 -2.70 -7.92
C PHE A 257 3.92 -3.02 -6.70
N PRO A 258 5.13 -2.41 -6.56
CA PRO A 258 6.03 -2.68 -5.44
C PRO A 258 5.61 -1.90 -4.20
N HIS A 259 5.18 -2.60 -3.15
CA HIS A 259 4.77 -2.00 -1.88
C HIS A 259 5.92 -1.85 -0.90
N GLN A 260 6.21 -0.62 -0.48
CA GLN A 260 7.27 -0.37 0.51
C GLN A 260 6.98 -1.08 1.85
N SER A 261 5.72 -1.18 2.27
CA SER A 261 5.31 -1.88 3.50
C SER A 261 5.49 -3.40 3.43
N LEU A 262 5.59 -3.96 2.23
CA LEU A 262 5.83 -5.38 1.96
C LEU A 262 7.28 -5.65 1.55
N SER A 263 8.22 -4.78 1.93
CA SER A 263 9.62 -4.88 1.50
C SER A 263 9.78 -4.89 -0.03
N TYR A 264 8.94 -4.11 -0.70
CA TYR A 264 8.86 -3.97 -2.16
C TYR A 264 8.36 -5.21 -2.92
N LYS A 265 7.80 -6.19 -2.22
CA LYS A 265 7.01 -7.25 -2.87
C LYS A 265 5.69 -6.69 -3.37
N THR A 266 5.14 -7.36 -4.38
CA THR A 266 3.75 -7.12 -4.79
C THR A 266 2.78 -7.81 -3.83
N PRO A 267 1.50 -7.45 -3.81
CA PRO A 267 0.48 -8.14 -3.04
C PRO A 267 0.46 -9.65 -3.31
N GLN A 268 0.49 -10.05 -4.57
CA GLN A 268 0.48 -11.45 -4.97
C GLN A 268 1.75 -12.20 -4.52
N GLN A 269 2.94 -11.60 -4.66
CA GLN A 269 4.19 -12.18 -4.14
C GLN A 269 4.16 -12.35 -2.63
N MET A 270 3.53 -11.41 -1.93
CA MET A 270 3.35 -11.52 -0.48
C MET A 270 2.44 -12.70 -0.14
N MET A 271 1.31 -12.86 -0.82
CA MET A 271 0.42 -14.01 -0.64
C MET A 271 1.14 -15.33 -0.90
N GLN A 272 1.89 -15.43 -2.01
CA GLN A 272 2.67 -16.62 -2.34
C GLN A 272 3.71 -16.97 -1.26
N THR A 273 4.31 -15.95 -0.64
CA THR A 273 5.25 -16.16 0.48
C THR A 273 4.58 -16.86 1.67
N PHE A 274 3.31 -16.53 1.98
CA PHE A 274 2.55 -17.20 3.03
C PHE A 274 2.12 -18.62 2.64
N ILE A 275 1.70 -18.83 1.42
CA ILE A 275 1.34 -20.16 0.90
C ILE A 275 2.54 -21.10 1.02
N ASN A 276 3.70 -20.71 0.50
CA ASN A 276 4.92 -21.51 0.54
C ASN A 276 5.39 -21.80 1.98
N ARG A 277 5.22 -20.82 2.89
CA ARG A 277 5.56 -21.00 4.31
C ARG A 277 4.66 -22.04 4.99
N ASN A 278 3.37 -22.03 4.69
CA ASN A 278 2.42 -22.97 5.26
C ASN A 278 2.66 -24.38 4.74
N GLN A 279 2.89 -24.55 3.44
CA GLN A 279 3.25 -25.84 2.83
C GLN A 279 4.52 -26.46 3.46
N LYS A 280 5.55 -25.64 3.70
CA LYS A 280 6.77 -26.11 4.39
C LYS A 280 6.50 -26.57 5.81
N LYS A 281 5.66 -25.87 6.56
CA LYS A 281 5.28 -26.27 7.93
C LYS A 281 4.47 -27.55 7.96
N GLU A 282 3.56 -27.75 7.01
CA GLU A 282 2.79 -28.98 6.88
C GLU A 282 3.67 -30.18 6.52
N ALA A 283 4.60 -29.98 5.58
CA ALA A 283 5.57 -31.01 5.21
C ALA A 283 6.48 -31.42 6.39
N GLN A 284 6.96 -30.45 7.18
CA GLN A 284 7.73 -30.73 8.39
C GLN A 284 6.93 -31.51 9.43
N LYS A 285 5.68 -31.11 9.67
CA LYS A 285 4.81 -31.79 10.63
C LYS A 285 4.49 -33.21 10.22
N ASN A 286 4.29 -33.48 8.92
CA ASN A 286 4.03 -34.81 8.39
C ASN A 286 5.27 -35.70 8.53
N ASN A 287 6.48 -35.16 8.29
CA ASN A 287 7.74 -35.90 8.47
C ASN A 287 8.00 -36.24 9.96
N GLU A 288 7.72 -35.32 10.87
CA GLU A 288 7.83 -35.59 12.32
C GLU A 288 6.83 -36.65 12.78
N SER A 289 5.60 -36.61 12.26
CA SER A 289 4.56 -37.62 12.58
C SER A 289 4.91 -39.00 12.04
N SER A 290 5.54 -39.10 10.87
CA SER A 290 5.98 -40.39 10.30
C SER A 290 7.19 -40.98 11.04
N LEU A 291 8.07 -40.15 11.60
CA LEU A 291 9.21 -40.57 12.43
C LEU A 291 8.79 -41.09 13.83
N ILE A 292 7.65 -40.66 14.35
CA ILE A 292 7.10 -41.12 15.65
C ILE A 292 6.35 -42.45 15.49
N LEU A 293 5.92 -42.80 14.29
CA LEU A 293 5.16 -44.03 14.00
C LEU A 293 6.05 -45.17 13.47
N ALA A 294 7.33 -44.91 13.24
CA ALA A 294 8.36 -45.91 12.86
C ALA A 294 9.21 -46.32 14.08
#